data_af386c39670ec93c8a08ba6d242ab28e
#
_entry.id   af386c39670ec93c8a08ba6d242ab28e
#
_cell.length_a   1.000
_cell.length_b   1.000
_cell.length_c   1.000
_cell.angle_alpha   90.00
_cell.angle_beta   90.00
_cell.angle_gamma   90.00
#
_symmetry.space_group_name_H-M   'P 1'
#
loop_
_entity.id
_entity.type
_entity.pdbx_description
1 polymer ?
#
loop_
_entity_poly.entity_id
_entity_poly.type
_entity_poly.pdbx_seq_one_letter_code
_entity_poly.pdbx_strand_id
1 'polypeptide(L)'
;MRSYVPNAGDIMWISFDAQTGHEQAGHRPAVVLSPAAYNAKTSLMVCCPMTTQIKDYPFEVVVAGARPSAVLADQVKSLDWRKRRVKRKGMISTAELAELRATIRTLIG
;
A
#
# COMPACT_ATOMS: atom_id res chain seq x y z
N MET A 1 -8.61 4.10 -24.11
CA MET A 1 -7.37 4.10 -23.33
C MET A 1 -7.45 3.06 -22.23
N ARG A 2 -6.42 2.26 -22.09
CA ARG A 2 -6.41 1.24 -21.05
C ARG A 2 -6.09 1.87 -19.71
N SER A 3 -6.84 1.48 -18.69
CA SER A 3 -6.50 1.82 -17.32
C SER A 3 -5.27 1.04 -16.89
N TYR A 4 -4.43 1.67 -16.10
CA TYR A 4 -3.29 1.00 -15.52
C TYR A 4 -3.77 0.00 -14.46
N VAL A 5 -3.25 -1.23 -14.51
CA VAL A 5 -3.55 -2.23 -13.49
C VAL A 5 -2.46 -2.18 -12.42
N PRO A 6 -2.80 -1.93 -11.16
CA PRO A 6 -1.81 -1.95 -10.09
C PRO A 6 -1.08 -3.28 -9.99
N ASN A 7 0.21 -3.24 -9.69
CA ASN A 7 1.03 -4.43 -9.54
C ASN A 7 1.82 -4.34 -8.22
N ALA A 8 2.24 -5.50 -7.72
CA ALA A 8 3.00 -5.57 -6.46
C ALA A 8 4.20 -4.63 -6.50
N GLY A 9 4.36 -3.84 -5.45
CA GLY A 9 5.43 -2.84 -5.33
C GLY A 9 5.05 -1.45 -5.81
N ASP A 10 3.95 -1.32 -6.56
CA ASP A 10 3.49 0.00 -6.98
C ASP A 10 3.01 0.82 -5.80
N ILE A 11 3.23 2.14 -5.89
CA ILE A 11 2.65 3.11 -4.95
C ILE A 11 1.49 3.76 -5.69
N MET A 12 0.29 3.65 -5.13
CA MET A 12 -0.92 4.20 -5.73
C MET A 12 -1.53 5.24 -4.80
N TRP A 13 -1.99 6.36 -5.37
CA TRP A 13 -2.86 7.27 -4.64
C TRP A 13 -4.24 6.66 -4.55
N ILE A 14 -4.78 6.54 -3.34
CA ILE A 14 -6.13 6.02 -3.12
C ILE A 14 -6.82 6.80 -2.02
N SER A 15 -8.15 6.75 -2.05
CA SER A 15 -8.97 7.34 -1.02
C SER A 15 -9.35 6.24 -0.02
N PHE A 16 -8.99 6.43 1.24
CA PHE A 16 -9.38 5.54 2.33
C PHE A 16 -10.57 6.15 3.04
N ASP A 17 -11.61 5.35 3.27
CA ASP A 17 -12.77 5.81 4.01
C ASP A 17 -12.36 6.09 5.46
N ALA A 18 -13.05 7.05 6.08
CA ALA A 18 -12.83 7.34 7.50
C ALA A 18 -13.15 6.12 8.35
N GLN A 19 -12.23 5.78 9.26
CA GLN A 19 -12.37 4.65 10.15
C GLN A 19 -12.36 5.13 11.59
N THR A 20 -12.86 4.30 12.50
CA THR A 20 -12.72 4.58 13.92
C THR A 20 -11.37 4.06 14.42
N GLY A 21 -10.83 4.71 15.45
CA GLY A 21 -9.58 4.29 16.07
C GLY A 21 -8.36 4.74 15.31
N HIS A 22 -7.40 3.83 15.14
CA HIS A 22 -6.07 4.16 14.64
C HIS A 22 -5.85 3.87 13.15
N GLU A 23 -6.90 3.53 12.43
CA GLU A 23 -6.77 3.25 11.00
C GLU A 23 -6.58 4.54 10.20
N GLN A 24 -5.79 4.44 9.14
CA GLN A 24 -5.56 5.58 8.24
C GLN A 24 -6.81 5.90 7.45
N ALA A 25 -7.08 7.19 7.24
CA ALA A 25 -8.19 7.69 6.47
C ALA A 25 -7.74 8.81 5.55
N GLY A 26 -8.58 9.19 4.58
CA GLY A 26 -8.32 10.27 3.65
C GLY A 26 -7.60 9.82 2.39
N HIS A 27 -7.18 10.78 1.57
CA HIS A 27 -6.50 10.53 0.31
C HIS A 27 -5.00 10.33 0.58
N ARG A 28 -4.50 9.11 0.38
CA ARG A 28 -3.14 8.75 0.75
C ARG A 28 -2.52 7.79 -0.25
N PRO A 29 -1.18 7.73 -0.32
CA PRO A 29 -0.53 6.69 -1.09
C PRO A 29 -0.57 5.37 -0.32
N ALA A 30 -0.57 4.28 -1.08
CA ALA A 30 -0.50 2.93 -0.53
C ALA A 30 0.38 2.07 -1.41
N VAL A 31 1.05 1.09 -0.79
CA VAL A 31 1.87 0.12 -1.53
C VAL A 31 1.02 -1.09 -1.84
N VAL A 32 1.03 -1.50 -3.10
CA VAL A 32 0.30 -2.68 -3.57
C VAL A 32 1.13 -3.93 -3.27
N LEU A 33 0.49 -4.95 -2.73
CA LEU A 33 1.12 -6.22 -2.40
C LEU A 33 0.77 -7.33 -3.36
N SER A 34 -0.43 -7.28 -3.94
CA SER A 34 -0.93 -8.35 -4.82
C SER A 34 -0.54 -8.11 -6.27
N PRO A 35 -0.32 -9.19 -7.04
CA PRO A 35 0.15 -9.07 -8.42
C PRO A 35 -0.96 -8.57 -9.35
N ALA A 36 -0.53 -7.95 -10.46
CA ALA A 36 -1.44 -7.40 -11.46
C ALA A 36 -2.42 -8.44 -12.00
N ALA A 37 -2.00 -9.68 -12.16
CA ALA A 37 -2.88 -10.74 -12.65
C ALA A 37 -4.10 -10.93 -11.75
N TYR A 38 -3.87 -10.96 -10.43
CA TYR A 38 -4.96 -11.05 -9.46
C TYR A 38 -5.81 -9.76 -9.47
N ASN A 39 -5.15 -8.62 -9.49
CA ASN A 39 -5.82 -7.32 -9.41
C ASN A 39 -6.72 -7.07 -10.63
N ALA A 40 -6.25 -7.45 -11.82
CA ALA A 40 -7.04 -7.31 -13.05
C ALA A 40 -8.26 -8.22 -13.04
N LYS A 41 -8.10 -9.43 -12.54
CA LYS A 41 -9.16 -10.44 -12.55
C LYS A 41 -10.26 -10.15 -11.54
N THR A 42 -9.88 -9.67 -10.34
CA THR A 42 -10.82 -9.52 -9.24
C THR A 42 -11.32 -8.10 -9.05
N SER A 43 -10.66 -7.09 -9.64
CA SER A 43 -10.90 -5.67 -9.37
C SER A 43 -10.47 -5.26 -7.96
N LEU A 44 -9.89 -6.18 -7.20
CA LEU A 44 -9.38 -5.92 -5.87
C LEU A 44 -7.85 -5.81 -5.90
N MET A 45 -7.29 -5.15 -4.92
CA MET A 45 -5.85 -5.20 -4.66
C MET A 45 -5.63 -5.24 -3.16
N VAL A 46 -4.62 -5.99 -2.75
CA VAL A 46 -4.19 -6.03 -1.35
C VAL A 46 -3.10 -4.98 -1.20
N CYS A 47 -3.22 -4.10 -0.24
CA CYS A 47 -2.30 -2.96 -0.09
C CYS A 47 -2.15 -2.54 1.36
N CYS A 48 -1.12 -1.71 1.61
CA CYS A 48 -0.89 -1.08 2.91
C CYS A 48 -0.77 0.43 2.72
N PRO A 49 -1.40 1.24 3.57
CA PRO A 49 -1.27 2.69 3.48
C PRO A 49 0.11 3.16 3.89
N MET A 50 0.48 4.34 3.41
CA MET A 50 1.74 5.00 3.74
C MET A 50 1.48 6.29 4.50
N THR A 51 2.47 6.72 5.28
CA THR A 51 2.42 7.97 6.01
C THR A 51 3.78 8.65 5.98
N THR A 52 3.79 9.98 6.03
CA THR A 52 5.03 10.75 6.20
C THR A 52 5.36 10.99 7.68
N GLN A 53 4.46 10.61 8.58
CA GLN A 53 4.68 10.72 10.02
C GLN A 53 5.28 9.43 10.55
N ILE A 54 6.61 9.34 10.50
CA ILE A 54 7.34 8.15 10.96
C ILE A 54 7.46 8.22 12.48
N LYS A 55 6.99 7.18 13.17
CA LYS A 55 6.95 7.11 14.63
C LYS A 55 7.86 6.04 15.22
N ASP A 56 8.70 5.42 14.40
CA ASP A 56 9.57 4.30 14.80
C ASP A 56 8.80 3.11 15.37
N TYR A 57 7.58 2.93 14.87
CA TYR A 57 6.73 1.82 15.25
C TYR A 57 7.26 0.53 14.59
N PRO A 58 7.26 -0.62 15.31
CA PRO A 58 7.85 -1.87 14.78
C PRO A 58 7.28 -2.36 13.46
N PHE A 59 6.03 -2.00 13.14
CA PHE A 59 5.38 -2.43 11.90
C PHE A 59 5.40 -1.36 10.83
N GLU A 60 6.21 -0.32 11.00
CA GLU A 60 6.49 0.65 9.95
C GLU A 60 7.68 0.16 9.13
N VAL A 61 7.53 0.18 7.81
CA VAL A 61 8.62 -0.10 6.89
C VAL A 61 8.96 1.20 6.18
N VAL A 62 10.16 1.74 6.46
CA VAL A 62 10.58 3.02 5.90
C VAL A 62 10.94 2.87 4.44
N VAL A 63 10.43 3.77 3.61
CA VAL A 63 10.67 3.81 2.18
C VAL A 63 11.48 5.05 1.86
N ALA A 64 12.60 4.86 1.16
CA ALA A 64 13.48 5.96 0.75
C ALA A 64 12.82 6.78 -0.36
N GLY A 65 13.21 8.04 -0.44
CA GLY A 65 12.71 8.95 -1.45
C GLY A 65 13.12 10.38 -1.13
N ALA A 66 12.66 11.32 -1.94
CA ALA A 66 12.92 12.74 -1.70
C ALA A 66 12.37 13.16 -0.33
N ARG A 67 11.28 12.55 0.09
CA ARG A 67 10.69 12.74 1.41
C ARG A 67 10.44 11.36 2.01
N PRO A 68 11.17 10.99 3.07
CA PRO A 68 10.98 9.67 3.69
C PRO A 68 9.55 9.45 4.13
N SER A 69 9.08 8.22 3.96
CA SER A 69 7.74 7.82 4.38
C SER A 69 7.81 6.39 4.93
N ALA A 70 6.73 5.96 5.57
CA ALA A 70 6.64 4.61 6.11
C ALA A 70 5.38 3.92 5.60
N VAL A 71 5.51 2.64 5.32
CA VAL A 71 4.38 1.77 5.00
C VAL A 71 3.89 1.16 6.30
N LEU A 72 2.60 1.23 6.54
CA LEU A 72 1.99 0.69 7.76
C LEU A 72 1.63 -0.78 7.52
N ALA A 73 2.58 -1.67 7.82
CA ALA A 73 2.47 -3.08 7.50
C ALA A 73 1.34 -3.80 8.24
N ASP A 74 0.92 -3.28 9.38
CA ASP A 74 -0.18 -3.87 10.15
C ASP A 74 -1.57 -3.38 9.71
N GLN A 75 -1.63 -2.53 8.68
CA GLN A 75 -2.91 -2.05 8.13
C GLN A 75 -3.15 -2.58 6.72
N VAL A 76 -2.91 -3.88 6.53
CA VAL A 76 -3.18 -4.54 5.26
C VAL A 76 -4.68 -4.48 4.96
N LYS A 77 -5.03 -4.06 3.75
CA LYS A 77 -6.41 -3.94 3.31
C LYS A 77 -6.59 -4.51 1.91
N SER A 78 -7.80 -5.01 1.65
CA SER A 78 -8.22 -5.38 0.31
C SER A 78 -9.20 -4.31 -0.16
N LEU A 79 -8.92 -3.67 -1.28
CA LEU A 79 -9.71 -2.56 -1.79
C LEU A 79 -10.06 -2.77 -3.27
N ASP A 80 -11.23 -2.26 -3.67
CA ASP A 80 -11.63 -2.22 -5.09
C ASP A 80 -10.95 -1.02 -5.74
N TRP A 81 -9.88 -1.28 -6.49
CA TRP A 81 -9.08 -0.20 -7.07
C TRP A 81 -9.77 0.48 -8.26
N ARG A 82 -10.66 -0.21 -8.96
CA ARG A 82 -11.38 0.40 -10.07
C ARG A 82 -12.40 1.42 -9.58
N LYS A 83 -13.13 1.09 -8.54
CA LYS A 83 -14.13 2.02 -7.97
C LYS A 83 -13.50 3.21 -7.30
N ARG A 84 -12.29 3.08 -6.78
CA ARG A 84 -11.60 4.16 -6.06
C ARG A 84 -10.78 5.06 -6.97
N ARG A 85 -10.77 4.80 -8.27
CA ARG A 85 -10.06 5.63 -9.24
C ARG A 85 -8.62 5.89 -8.84
N VAL A 86 -7.91 4.83 -8.51
CA VAL A 86 -6.53 4.92 -8.05
C VAL A 86 -5.63 5.49 -9.16
N LYS A 87 -4.57 6.17 -8.74
CA LYS A 87 -3.61 6.77 -9.66
C LYS A 87 -2.20 6.37 -9.24
N ARG A 88 -1.40 5.92 -10.19
CA ARG A 88 -0.03 5.50 -9.89
C ARG A 88 0.83 6.71 -9.50
N LYS A 89 1.57 6.57 -8.40
CA LYS A 89 2.51 7.58 -7.92
C LYS A 89 3.96 7.17 -8.18
N GLY A 90 4.28 5.89 -8.09
CA GLY A 90 5.63 5.39 -8.23
C GLY A 90 5.71 3.93 -7.85
N MET A 91 6.86 3.51 -7.33
CA MET A 91 7.05 2.15 -6.84
C MET A 91 8.13 2.12 -5.77
N ILE A 92 8.06 1.15 -4.89
CA ILE A 92 9.11 0.89 -3.92
C ILE A 92 10.15 -0.06 -4.55
N SER A 93 11.32 -0.16 -3.92
CA SER A 93 12.35 -1.06 -4.40
C SER A 93 12.01 -2.52 -4.10
N THR A 94 12.68 -3.44 -4.78
CA THR A 94 12.53 -4.87 -4.53
C THR A 94 12.88 -5.20 -3.08
N ALA A 95 13.93 -4.59 -2.55
CA ALA A 95 14.35 -4.81 -1.16
C ALA A 95 13.30 -4.30 -0.17
N GLU A 96 12.73 -3.13 -0.43
CA GLU A 96 11.68 -2.57 0.43
C GLU A 96 10.43 -3.45 0.41
N LEU A 97 10.06 -3.97 -0.76
CA LEU A 97 8.92 -4.88 -0.87
C LEU A 97 9.16 -6.18 -0.11
N ALA A 98 10.39 -6.72 -0.18
CA ALA A 98 10.76 -7.93 0.58
C ALA A 98 10.66 -7.70 2.08
N GLU A 99 11.14 -6.55 2.56
CA GLU A 99 11.05 -6.18 3.96
C GLU A 99 9.60 -6.04 4.41
N LEU A 100 8.79 -5.38 3.59
CA LEU A 100 7.36 -5.21 3.87
C LEU A 100 6.66 -6.57 4.00
N ARG A 101 6.91 -7.47 3.07
CA ARG A 101 6.35 -8.82 3.11
C ARG A 101 6.79 -9.59 4.35
N ALA A 102 8.07 -9.50 4.70
CA ALA A 102 8.60 -10.16 5.89
C ALA A 102 7.93 -9.63 7.16
N THR A 103 7.74 -8.32 7.25
CA THR A 103 7.09 -7.69 8.39
C THR A 103 5.63 -8.16 8.51
N ILE A 104 4.92 -8.22 7.40
CA ILE A 104 3.52 -8.70 7.38
C ILE A 104 3.45 -10.16 7.81
N ARG A 105 4.41 -10.99 7.38
CA ARG A 105 4.45 -12.41 7.75
C ARG A 105 4.56 -12.63 9.25
N THR A 106 5.18 -11.72 9.98
CA THR A 106 5.25 -11.85 11.45
C THR A 106 3.87 -11.76 12.08
N LEU A 107 2.88 -11.20 11.36
CA LEU A 107 1.52 -11.04 11.85
C LEU A 107 0.60 -12.18 11.40
N ILE A 108 0.83 -12.71 10.23
CA ILE A 108 -0.10 -13.68 9.63
C ILE A 108 0.51 -15.05 9.34
N GLY A 109 1.82 -15.20 9.51
CA GLY A 109 2.51 -16.49 9.31
C GLY A 109 3.01 -16.77 7.92
#